data_b3fc63e47ba9eb3a07a0d44efcc27bfa
#
_entry.id   b3fc63e47ba9eb3a07a0d44efcc27bfa
#
_cell.length_a   1.000
_cell.length_b   1.000
_cell.length_c   1.000
_cell.angle_alpha   90.00
_cell.angle_beta   90.00
_cell.angle_gamma   90.00
#
_symmetry.space_group_name_H-M   'P 1'
#
loop_
_entity.id
_entity.type
_entity.pdbx_description
1 polymer ?
#
loop_
_entity_poly.entity_id
_entity_poly.type
_entity_poly.pdbx_seq_one_letter_code
_entity_poly.pdbx_strand_id
1 'polypeptide(L)'
;LSWEYSENILVQNSAGDLLKDVLGWDVVFAYDKEVLGEQGTLGRKSYREIVLQRYLKKALFENNDWLTEELCEDAIKTLLTYNASNSLMQINQQKYAMLRDGIPVNVKKTNGEIEPRLVKVFNFDEPLKNHFLAVKEMKIHGSLHRRRTDIVGFVNGIPLLFIELKKQNVDVSDAYYLNYTDYLDTIPQLFHFNAFLMLSNGLEAKVGTLG
;
A
#
# COMPACT_ATOMS: atom_id res chain seq x y z
N LEU A 1 4.79 -6.12 31.79
CA LEU A 1 5.12 -6.40 30.36
C LEU A 1 4.05 -7.21 29.64
N SER A 2 3.31 -8.13 30.31
CA SER A 2 2.28 -8.96 29.65
C SER A 2 0.96 -8.22 29.38
N TRP A 3 0.59 -7.28 30.23
CA TRP A 3 -0.69 -6.55 30.15
C TRP A 3 -0.68 -5.47 29.03
N GLU A 4 0.40 -4.73 28.92
CA GLU A 4 0.57 -3.70 27.90
C GLU A 4 0.60 -4.26 26.48
N TYR A 5 1.13 -5.46 26.30
CA TYR A 5 1.15 -6.16 25.02
C TYR A 5 -0.26 -6.64 24.63
N SER A 6 -1.10 -7.01 25.60
CA SER A 6 -2.47 -7.50 25.32
C SER A 6 -3.44 -6.42 24.84
N GLU A 7 -3.34 -5.16 25.33
CA GLU A 7 -4.24 -4.08 24.90
C GLU A 7 -3.97 -3.60 23.45
N ASN A 8 -2.69 -3.47 23.08
CA ASN A 8 -2.33 -3.13 21.69
C ASN A 8 -2.82 -4.20 20.71
N ILE A 9 -2.67 -5.47 21.07
CA ILE A 9 -3.15 -6.60 20.25
C ILE A 9 -4.68 -6.56 20.13
N LEU A 10 -5.40 -6.20 21.18
CA LEU A 10 -6.86 -6.10 21.13
C LEU A 10 -7.34 -5.03 20.17
N VAL A 11 -6.78 -3.82 20.20
CA VAL A 11 -7.14 -2.73 19.28
C VAL A 11 -6.80 -3.10 17.83
N GLN A 12 -5.62 -3.69 17.60
CA GLN A 12 -5.22 -4.14 16.25
C GLN A 12 -6.07 -5.31 15.77
N ASN A 13 -6.46 -6.24 16.64
CA ASN A 13 -7.32 -7.35 16.25
C ASN A 13 -8.72 -6.84 15.91
N SER A 14 -9.29 -5.95 16.74
CA SER A 14 -10.60 -5.35 16.46
C SER A 14 -10.62 -4.60 15.12
N ALA A 15 -9.58 -3.86 14.80
CA ALA A 15 -9.46 -3.17 13.51
C ALA A 15 -9.32 -4.18 12.34
N GLY A 16 -8.53 -5.24 12.52
CA GLY A 16 -8.40 -6.30 11.51
C GLY A 16 -9.68 -7.08 11.29
N ASP A 17 -10.40 -7.40 12.37
CA ASP A 17 -11.68 -8.11 12.32
C ASP A 17 -12.76 -7.24 11.63
N LEU A 18 -12.78 -5.93 11.88
CA LEU A 18 -13.68 -5.01 11.20
C LEU A 18 -13.42 -4.95 9.69
N LEU A 19 -12.14 -4.87 9.29
CA LEU A 19 -11.76 -4.90 7.87
C LEU A 19 -12.19 -6.21 7.21
N LYS A 20 -12.02 -7.33 7.89
CA LYS A 20 -12.36 -8.65 7.37
C LYS A 20 -13.86 -8.91 7.35
N ASP A 21 -14.51 -8.81 8.54
CA ASP A 21 -15.85 -9.33 8.74
C ASP A 21 -16.94 -8.34 8.28
N VAL A 22 -16.64 -7.03 8.29
CA VAL A 22 -17.58 -5.98 7.86
C VAL A 22 -17.30 -5.51 6.44
N LEU A 23 -16.01 -5.29 6.09
CA LEU A 23 -15.62 -4.74 4.79
C LEU A 23 -15.20 -5.80 3.78
N GLY A 24 -15.06 -7.08 4.19
CA GLY A 24 -14.72 -8.18 3.30
C GLY A 24 -13.29 -8.17 2.77
N TRP A 25 -12.36 -7.52 3.46
CA TRP A 25 -10.95 -7.50 3.09
C TRP A 25 -10.26 -8.81 3.46
N ASP A 26 -9.30 -9.23 2.66
CA ASP A 26 -8.32 -10.22 3.11
C ASP A 26 -7.43 -9.60 4.20
N VAL A 27 -7.10 -10.38 5.23
CA VAL A 27 -6.23 -9.91 6.32
C VAL A 27 -5.06 -10.86 6.50
N VAL A 28 -3.86 -10.31 6.45
CA VAL A 28 -2.60 -11.04 6.67
C VAL A 28 -1.87 -10.45 7.87
N PHE A 29 -1.42 -11.30 8.78
CA PHE A 29 -0.57 -10.93 9.88
C PHE A 29 0.90 -11.23 9.53
N ALA A 30 1.71 -10.19 9.34
CA ALA A 30 3.07 -10.31 8.81
C ALA A 30 4.16 -10.42 9.89
N TYR A 31 3.87 -10.05 11.13
CA TYR A 31 4.86 -10.05 12.21
C TYR A 31 5.52 -11.41 12.40
N ASP A 32 6.86 -11.46 12.26
CA ASP A 32 7.70 -12.66 12.37
C ASP A 32 7.24 -13.91 11.59
N LYS A 33 6.15 -13.79 10.82
CA LYS A 33 5.56 -14.86 10.03
C LYS A 33 5.73 -14.66 8.54
N GLU A 34 6.13 -13.45 8.12
CA GLU A 34 6.33 -13.19 6.70
C GLU A 34 7.53 -13.93 6.17
N VAL A 35 7.29 -14.76 5.16
CA VAL A 35 8.29 -15.40 4.33
C VAL A 35 8.47 -14.55 3.08
N LEU A 36 9.70 -14.06 2.83
CA LEU A 36 10.03 -13.31 1.61
C LEU A 36 10.16 -14.23 0.41
N GLY A 37 10.03 -13.64 -0.79
CA GLY A 37 10.12 -14.34 -2.08
C GLY A 37 8.81 -14.32 -2.85
N GLU A 38 8.86 -14.63 -4.13
CA GLU A 38 7.69 -14.59 -5.02
C GLU A 38 6.55 -15.50 -4.56
N GLN A 39 6.88 -16.65 -3.98
CA GLN A 39 5.93 -17.60 -3.39
C GLN A 39 5.73 -17.38 -1.89
N GLY A 40 6.35 -16.33 -1.33
CA GLY A 40 6.23 -16.00 0.07
C GLY A 40 4.88 -15.39 0.45
N THR A 41 4.73 -15.00 1.70
CA THR A 41 3.46 -14.54 2.29
C THR A 41 2.82 -13.40 1.50
N LEU A 42 3.59 -12.36 1.18
CA LEU A 42 3.14 -11.19 0.42
C LEU A 42 3.69 -11.14 -1.01
N GLY A 43 4.52 -12.09 -1.41
CA GLY A 43 5.15 -12.15 -2.72
C GLY A 43 6.23 -11.11 -2.96
N ARG A 44 6.73 -10.44 -1.93
CA ARG A 44 7.81 -9.45 -2.02
C ARG A 44 9.18 -10.07 -1.73
N LYS A 45 10.20 -9.62 -2.48
CA LYS A 45 11.57 -10.15 -2.39
C LYS A 45 12.35 -9.56 -1.23
N SER A 46 11.95 -8.38 -0.76
CA SER A 46 12.61 -7.69 0.35
C SER A 46 11.63 -6.82 1.14
N TYR A 47 11.99 -6.49 2.39
CA TYR A 47 11.24 -5.55 3.22
C TYR A 47 11.29 -4.09 2.72
N ARG A 48 12.03 -3.79 1.65
CA ARG A 48 12.05 -2.48 0.99
C ARG A 48 10.94 -2.33 -0.04
N GLU A 49 10.41 -3.44 -0.54
CA GLU A 49 9.30 -3.44 -1.48
C GLU A 49 7.99 -3.12 -0.77
N ILE A 50 7.33 -2.07 -1.22
CA ILE A 50 6.08 -1.57 -0.66
C ILE A 50 4.90 -2.01 -1.52
N VAL A 51 5.03 -1.97 -2.84
CA VAL A 51 4.02 -2.47 -3.77
C VAL A 51 4.10 -3.98 -3.83
N LEU A 52 2.98 -4.65 -3.63
CA LEU A 52 2.86 -6.10 -3.70
C LEU A 52 2.66 -6.52 -5.16
N GLN A 53 3.78 -6.67 -5.88
CA GLN A 53 3.79 -6.85 -7.34
C GLN A 53 2.98 -8.05 -7.82
N ARG A 54 2.92 -9.15 -7.03
CA ARG A 54 2.10 -10.32 -7.36
C ARG A 54 0.61 -9.97 -7.51
N TYR A 55 0.09 -9.18 -6.58
CA TYR A 55 -1.31 -8.74 -6.62
C TYR A 55 -1.54 -7.66 -7.69
N LEU A 56 -0.58 -6.73 -7.83
CA LEU A 56 -0.64 -5.72 -8.88
C LEU A 56 -0.67 -6.34 -10.26
N LYS A 57 0.26 -7.24 -10.57
CA LYS A 57 0.35 -7.94 -11.86
C LYS A 57 -0.95 -8.65 -12.21
N LYS A 58 -1.54 -9.37 -11.25
CA LYS A 58 -2.84 -10.02 -11.43
C LYS A 58 -3.92 -9.01 -11.83
N ALA A 59 -4.04 -7.91 -11.07
CA ALA A 59 -5.05 -6.88 -11.33
C ALA A 59 -4.84 -6.16 -12.67
N LEU A 60 -3.58 -5.92 -13.09
CA LEU A 60 -3.31 -5.31 -14.38
C LEU A 60 -3.81 -6.19 -15.54
N PHE A 61 -3.65 -7.51 -15.47
CA PHE A 61 -4.19 -8.41 -16.48
C PHE A 61 -5.72 -8.52 -16.42
N GLU A 62 -6.32 -8.52 -15.25
CA GLU A 62 -7.78 -8.56 -15.09
C GLU A 62 -8.48 -7.29 -15.60
N ASN A 63 -7.81 -6.14 -15.51
CA ASN A 63 -8.36 -4.86 -15.94
C ASN A 63 -8.02 -4.48 -17.40
N ASN A 64 -7.15 -5.23 -18.08
CA ASN A 64 -6.64 -4.88 -19.42
C ASN A 64 -6.39 -6.13 -20.27
N ASP A 65 -7.39 -6.59 -21.00
CA ASP A 65 -7.38 -7.83 -21.81
C ASP A 65 -6.33 -7.82 -22.93
N TRP A 66 -5.89 -6.63 -23.35
CA TRP A 66 -4.89 -6.41 -24.39
C TRP A 66 -3.44 -6.42 -23.88
N LEU A 67 -3.25 -6.47 -22.56
CA LEU A 67 -1.94 -6.34 -21.95
C LEU A 67 -1.10 -7.61 -22.16
N THR A 68 0.12 -7.43 -22.64
CA THR A 68 1.11 -8.50 -22.72
C THR A 68 2.00 -8.52 -21.49
N GLU A 69 2.74 -9.61 -21.28
CA GLU A 69 3.70 -9.74 -20.17
C GLU A 69 4.75 -8.62 -20.20
N GLU A 70 5.32 -8.32 -21.38
CA GLU A 70 6.31 -7.26 -21.60
C GLU A 70 5.76 -5.87 -21.22
N LEU A 71 4.54 -5.56 -21.69
CA LEU A 71 3.89 -4.29 -21.39
C LEU A 71 3.47 -4.18 -19.92
N CYS A 72 3.13 -5.29 -19.29
CA CYS A 72 2.85 -5.35 -17.86
C CYS A 72 4.11 -5.02 -17.03
N GLU A 73 5.25 -5.59 -17.38
CA GLU A 73 6.53 -5.29 -16.72
C GLU A 73 6.95 -3.83 -16.92
N ASP A 74 6.76 -3.28 -18.12
CA ASP A 74 7.02 -1.87 -18.42
C ASP A 74 6.08 -0.95 -17.61
N ALA A 75 4.80 -1.29 -17.48
CA ALA A 75 3.86 -0.55 -16.66
C ALA A 75 4.27 -0.56 -15.18
N ILE A 76 4.60 -1.73 -14.63
CA ILE A 76 5.06 -1.85 -13.25
C ILE A 76 6.33 -1.04 -13.03
N LYS A 77 7.32 -1.14 -13.92
CA LYS A 77 8.55 -0.36 -13.86
C LYS A 77 8.27 1.14 -13.89
N THR A 78 7.40 1.60 -14.79
CA THR A 78 6.98 3.01 -14.90
C THR A 78 6.32 3.47 -13.60
N LEU A 79 5.40 2.68 -13.06
CA LEU A 79 4.71 2.98 -11.80
C LEU A 79 5.68 3.08 -10.62
N LEU A 80 6.68 2.20 -10.53
CA LEU A 80 7.62 2.17 -9.42
C LEU A 80 8.74 3.22 -9.52
N THR A 81 9.04 3.71 -10.73
CA THR A 81 10.09 4.70 -10.95
C THR A 81 9.65 6.09 -10.48
N TYR A 82 10.50 6.81 -9.78
CA TYR A 82 10.30 8.20 -9.37
C TYR A 82 11.62 8.97 -9.42
N ASN A 83 11.52 10.30 -9.49
CA ASN A 83 12.69 11.17 -9.38
C ASN A 83 12.99 11.43 -7.91
N ALA A 84 14.17 11.02 -7.46
CA ALA A 84 14.62 11.19 -6.07
C ALA A 84 14.78 12.67 -5.64
N SER A 85 14.84 13.62 -6.60
CA SER A 85 14.87 15.05 -6.31
C SER A 85 13.48 15.64 -6.02
N ASN A 86 12.41 14.90 -6.29
CA ASN A 86 11.06 15.34 -6.00
C ASN A 86 10.74 15.20 -4.51
N SER A 87 9.96 16.13 -3.98
CA SER A 87 9.38 15.98 -2.65
C SER A 87 8.43 14.78 -2.59
N LEU A 88 8.18 14.27 -1.37
CA LEU A 88 7.24 13.16 -1.18
C LEU A 88 5.85 13.50 -1.75
N MET A 89 5.37 14.73 -1.57
CA MET A 89 4.09 15.19 -2.12
C MET A 89 4.09 15.17 -3.66
N GLN A 90 5.17 15.61 -4.31
CA GLN A 90 5.27 15.56 -5.77
C GLN A 90 5.28 14.13 -6.29
N ILE A 91 5.99 13.22 -5.60
CA ILE A 91 5.98 11.80 -5.95
C ILE A 91 4.56 11.24 -5.80
N ASN A 92 3.90 11.49 -4.67
CA ASN A 92 2.54 11.03 -4.42
C ASN A 92 1.55 11.55 -5.48
N GLN A 93 1.61 12.82 -5.86
CA GLN A 93 0.76 13.40 -6.92
C GLN A 93 0.97 12.72 -8.27
N GLN A 94 2.23 12.43 -8.64
CA GLN A 94 2.54 11.72 -9.89
C GLN A 94 1.97 10.29 -9.86
N LYS A 95 2.12 9.58 -8.72
CA LYS A 95 1.56 8.24 -8.56
C LYS A 95 0.04 8.26 -8.58
N TYR A 96 -0.58 9.22 -7.90
CA TYR A 96 -2.03 9.41 -7.93
C TYR A 96 -2.56 9.57 -9.36
N ALA A 97 -1.91 10.40 -10.19
CA ALA A 97 -2.30 10.57 -11.58
C ALA A 97 -2.26 9.24 -12.36
N MET A 98 -1.18 8.45 -12.20
CA MET A 98 -1.07 7.12 -12.83
C MET A 98 -2.12 6.14 -12.34
N LEU A 99 -2.48 6.18 -11.05
CA LEU A 99 -3.49 5.29 -10.47
C LEU A 99 -4.90 5.66 -10.92
N ARG A 100 -5.19 6.96 -11.07
CA ARG A 100 -6.50 7.47 -11.51
C ARG A 100 -6.71 7.30 -13.01
N ASP A 101 -5.73 7.72 -13.81
CA ASP A 101 -5.87 7.85 -15.26
C ASP A 101 -5.36 6.61 -16.02
N GLY A 102 -4.50 5.82 -15.39
CA GLY A 102 -3.79 4.68 -15.95
C GLY A 102 -2.30 4.95 -16.16
N ILE A 103 -1.52 3.88 -16.21
CA ILE A 103 -0.08 3.91 -16.40
C ILE A 103 0.23 3.98 -17.91
N PRO A 104 0.96 4.99 -18.41
CA PRO A 104 1.27 5.09 -19.82
C PRO A 104 2.28 4.01 -20.24
N VAL A 105 1.97 3.32 -21.32
CA VAL A 105 2.85 2.37 -22.00
C VAL A 105 2.81 2.60 -23.52
N ASN A 106 3.88 2.23 -24.21
CA ASN A 106 3.99 2.34 -25.65
C ASN A 106 3.76 0.99 -26.32
N VAL A 107 2.65 0.86 -27.03
CA VAL A 107 2.30 -0.35 -27.77
C VAL A 107 2.80 -0.25 -29.20
N LYS A 108 3.64 -1.21 -29.62
CA LYS A 108 4.11 -1.30 -31.00
C LYS A 108 3.11 -2.05 -31.85
N LYS A 109 2.56 -1.37 -32.87
CA LYS A 109 1.64 -1.98 -33.85
C LYS A 109 2.39 -2.86 -34.86
N THR A 110 1.67 -3.69 -35.56
CA THR A 110 2.21 -4.56 -36.63
C THR A 110 2.85 -3.78 -37.79
N ASN A 111 2.41 -2.55 -38.04
CA ASN A 111 2.99 -1.65 -39.03
C ASN A 111 4.25 -0.88 -38.54
N GLY A 112 4.69 -1.13 -37.30
CA GLY A 112 5.84 -0.47 -36.69
C GLY A 112 5.56 0.85 -35.97
N GLU A 113 4.34 1.37 -36.07
CA GLU A 113 3.92 2.58 -35.34
C GLU A 113 3.84 2.32 -33.84
N ILE A 114 4.13 3.36 -33.06
CA ILE A 114 3.98 3.34 -31.59
C ILE A 114 2.70 4.05 -31.21
N GLU A 115 1.83 3.37 -30.49
CA GLU A 115 0.60 3.92 -29.93
C GLU A 115 0.69 3.97 -28.42
N PRO A 116 0.58 5.17 -27.78
CA PRO A 116 0.50 5.26 -26.33
C PRO A 116 -0.85 4.71 -25.85
N ARG A 117 -0.84 3.84 -24.85
CA ARG A 117 -2.02 3.32 -24.16
C ARG A 117 -1.87 3.48 -22.66
N LEU A 118 -3.01 3.52 -21.97
CA LEU A 118 -3.07 3.61 -20.51
C LEU A 118 -3.48 2.28 -19.92
N VAL A 119 -2.64 1.75 -19.04
CA VAL A 119 -2.91 0.49 -18.32
C VAL A 119 -3.68 0.82 -17.04
N LYS A 120 -4.92 0.35 -16.94
CA LYS A 120 -5.80 0.55 -15.78
C LYS A 120 -5.30 -0.29 -14.59
N VAL A 121 -5.12 0.37 -13.45
CA VAL A 121 -4.74 -0.28 -12.18
C VAL A 121 -5.95 -0.73 -11.39
N PHE A 122 -7.00 0.10 -11.37
CA PHE A 122 -8.24 -0.13 -10.63
C PHE A 122 -9.44 -0.25 -11.54
N ASN A 123 -10.39 -1.08 -11.14
CA ASN A 123 -11.70 -1.10 -11.69
C ASN A 123 -12.57 -0.09 -10.93
N PHE A 124 -12.78 1.10 -11.50
CA PHE A 124 -13.62 2.14 -10.90
C PHE A 124 -15.10 1.94 -11.21
N ASP A 125 -15.42 1.24 -12.29
CA ASP A 125 -16.81 0.96 -12.70
C ASP A 125 -17.46 -0.08 -11.78
N GLU A 126 -16.68 -1.07 -11.34
CA GLU A 126 -17.08 -2.12 -10.42
C GLU A 126 -16.06 -2.25 -9.27
N PRO A 127 -16.06 -1.31 -8.29
CA PRO A 127 -15.01 -1.22 -7.27
C PRO A 127 -14.79 -2.50 -6.45
N LEU A 128 -15.82 -3.31 -6.27
CA LEU A 128 -15.73 -4.59 -5.53
C LEU A 128 -15.00 -5.69 -6.30
N LYS A 129 -14.70 -5.51 -7.58
CA LYS A 129 -13.82 -6.41 -8.34
C LYS A 129 -12.34 -6.20 -8.03
N ASN A 130 -11.96 -5.10 -7.39
CA ASN A 130 -10.60 -4.92 -6.92
C ASN A 130 -10.31 -5.84 -5.74
N HIS A 131 -9.05 -6.24 -5.59
CA HIS A 131 -8.60 -7.03 -4.47
C HIS A 131 -8.21 -6.11 -3.29
N PHE A 132 -8.83 -6.30 -2.14
CA PHE A 132 -8.58 -5.55 -0.92
C PHE A 132 -7.83 -6.42 0.09
N LEU A 133 -6.68 -5.95 0.56
CA LEU A 133 -5.83 -6.68 1.50
C LEU A 133 -5.35 -5.75 2.62
N ALA A 134 -5.57 -6.12 3.86
CA ALA A 134 -4.97 -5.48 5.02
C ALA A 134 -3.81 -6.32 5.56
N VAL A 135 -2.63 -5.71 5.66
CA VAL A 135 -1.44 -6.34 6.23
C VAL A 135 -1.17 -5.74 7.61
N LYS A 136 -1.28 -6.58 8.64
CA LYS A 136 -1.00 -6.20 10.03
C LYS A 136 0.46 -6.40 10.34
N GLU A 137 1.04 -5.45 11.08
CA GLU A 137 2.42 -5.47 11.57
C GLU A 137 3.46 -5.73 10.47
N MET A 138 3.31 -5.01 9.35
CA MET A 138 4.20 -5.12 8.20
C MET A 138 5.57 -4.53 8.51
N LYS A 139 6.63 -5.31 8.34
CA LYS A 139 8.02 -4.83 8.44
C LYS A 139 8.40 -4.08 7.17
N ILE A 140 8.97 -2.88 7.34
CA ILE A 140 9.42 -2.03 6.24
C ILE A 140 10.84 -1.54 6.54
N HIS A 141 11.73 -1.68 5.55
CA HIS A 141 13.10 -1.19 5.63
C HIS A 141 13.26 0.04 4.74
N GLY A 142 13.56 1.17 5.35
CA GLY A 142 14.04 2.37 4.69
C GLY A 142 15.53 2.27 4.34
N SER A 143 16.15 3.42 4.07
CA SER A 143 17.58 3.49 3.79
C SER A 143 18.45 3.13 5.01
N LEU A 144 18.11 3.65 6.18
CA LEU A 144 18.86 3.48 7.44
C LEU A 144 18.03 2.82 8.53
N HIS A 145 16.72 2.92 8.46
CA HIS A 145 15.82 2.53 9.54
C HIS A 145 14.94 1.34 9.15
N ARG A 146 14.50 0.62 10.16
CA ARG A 146 13.54 -0.48 10.05
C ARG A 146 12.33 -0.11 10.89
N ARG A 147 11.13 -0.24 10.31
CA ARG A 147 9.88 0.07 10.99
C ARG A 147 8.92 -1.09 10.86
N ARG A 148 7.96 -1.13 11.77
CA ARG A 148 6.83 -2.04 11.76
C ARG A 148 5.58 -1.18 11.90
N THR A 149 4.74 -1.21 10.89
CA THR A 149 3.47 -0.48 10.85
C THR A 149 2.38 -1.29 11.53
N ASP A 150 1.34 -0.64 12.04
CA ASP A 150 0.22 -1.38 12.61
C ASP A 150 -0.61 -2.05 11.50
N ILE A 151 -1.18 -1.28 10.56
CA ILE A 151 -1.92 -1.82 9.43
C ILE A 151 -1.60 -1.01 8.17
N VAL A 152 -1.32 -1.71 7.08
CA VAL A 152 -1.25 -1.14 5.73
C VAL A 152 -2.33 -1.79 4.88
N GLY A 153 -3.22 -0.98 4.31
CA GLY A 153 -4.28 -1.44 3.41
C GLY A 153 -3.88 -1.28 1.96
N PHE A 154 -4.03 -2.37 1.21
CA PHE A 154 -3.70 -2.47 -0.19
C PHE A 154 -4.96 -2.63 -1.04
N VAL A 155 -4.99 -1.97 -2.18
CA VAL A 155 -5.93 -2.27 -3.24
C VAL A 155 -5.13 -2.68 -4.46
N ASN A 156 -5.40 -3.85 -5.00
CA ASN A 156 -4.64 -4.43 -6.12
C ASN A 156 -3.11 -4.41 -5.89
N GLY A 157 -2.66 -4.61 -4.65
CA GLY A 157 -1.25 -4.58 -4.29
C GLY A 157 -0.63 -3.19 -4.13
N ILE A 158 -1.39 -2.10 -4.30
CA ILE A 158 -0.96 -0.72 -4.07
C ILE A 158 -1.30 -0.29 -2.64
N PRO A 159 -0.35 0.21 -1.83
CA PRO A 159 -0.58 0.62 -0.45
C PRO A 159 -1.28 2.00 -0.41
N LEU A 160 -2.62 1.99 -0.36
CA LEU A 160 -3.42 3.21 -0.35
C LEU A 160 -3.79 3.69 1.04
N LEU A 161 -3.94 2.77 1.99
CA LEU A 161 -4.38 3.06 3.34
C LEU A 161 -3.27 2.78 4.35
N PHE A 162 -3.02 3.74 5.23
CA PHE A 162 -2.16 3.58 6.39
C PHE A 162 -2.97 3.80 7.65
N ILE A 163 -2.91 2.85 8.59
CA ILE A 163 -3.58 2.95 9.89
C ILE A 163 -2.52 2.78 10.99
N GLU A 164 -2.44 3.76 11.87
CA GLU A 164 -1.64 3.70 13.10
C GLU A 164 -2.58 3.67 14.30
N LEU A 165 -2.34 2.76 15.21
CA LEU A 165 -3.19 2.49 16.36
C LEU A 165 -2.46 2.77 17.67
N LYS A 166 -3.19 3.32 18.62
CA LYS A 166 -2.72 3.57 19.98
C LYS A 166 -3.61 2.86 20.98
N LYS A 167 -3.13 2.71 22.21
CA LYS A 167 -3.93 2.24 23.32
C LYS A 167 -5.03 3.26 23.64
N GLN A 168 -6.15 2.80 24.17
CA GLN A 168 -7.31 3.65 24.51
C GLN A 168 -6.99 4.81 25.47
N ASN A 169 -6.01 4.65 26.33
CA ASN A 169 -5.56 5.66 27.29
C ASN A 169 -4.49 6.62 26.76
N VAL A 170 -4.14 6.51 25.48
CA VAL A 170 -3.14 7.38 24.80
C VAL A 170 -3.86 8.32 23.85
N ASP A 171 -3.45 9.60 23.84
CA ASP A 171 -4.00 10.60 22.92
C ASP A 171 -3.70 10.18 21.45
N VAL A 172 -4.71 10.26 20.60
CA VAL A 172 -4.57 9.98 19.15
C VAL A 172 -3.54 10.91 18.50
N SER A 173 -3.33 12.10 19.04
CA SER A 173 -2.31 13.03 18.54
C SER A 173 -0.89 12.49 18.68
N ASP A 174 -0.62 11.58 19.62
CA ASP A 174 0.68 10.92 19.75
C ASP A 174 0.96 9.98 18.57
N ALA A 175 -0.06 9.39 17.97
CA ALA A 175 0.10 8.61 16.73
C ALA A 175 0.61 9.49 15.57
N TYR A 176 0.20 10.75 15.52
CA TYR A 176 0.69 11.71 14.53
C TYR A 176 2.13 12.13 14.84
N TYR A 177 2.39 12.70 16.02
CA TYR A 177 3.67 13.34 16.35
C TYR A 177 4.81 12.34 16.57
N LEU A 178 4.54 11.14 17.07
CA LEU A 178 5.58 10.16 17.42
C LEU A 178 5.78 9.09 16.35
N ASN A 179 4.72 8.69 15.64
CA ASN A 179 4.79 7.58 14.69
C ASN A 179 4.71 8.03 13.24
N TYR A 180 3.65 8.72 12.85
CA TYR A 180 3.46 9.11 11.45
C TYR A 180 4.58 10.02 10.94
N THR A 181 4.97 11.05 11.72
CA THR A 181 6.10 11.93 11.35
C THR A 181 7.43 11.17 11.27
N ASP A 182 7.69 10.24 12.20
CA ASP A 182 8.87 9.39 12.14
C ASP A 182 8.86 8.50 10.90
N TYR A 183 7.71 7.97 10.50
CA TYR A 183 7.61 7.15 9.30
C TYR A 183 7.81 7.93 8.01
N LEU A 184 7.38 9.19 7.95
CA LEU A 184 7.67 10.08 6.82
C LEU A 184 9.18 10.27 6.62
N ASP A 185 9.93 10.35 7.70
CA ASP A 185 11.39 10.53 7.66
C ASP A 185 12.14 9.21 7.42
N THR A 186 11.67 8.11 7.99
CA THR A 186 12.42 6.86 8.04
C THR A 186 12.06 5.84 6.98
N ILE A 187 10.80 5.83 6.54
CA ILE A 187 10.25 4.93 5.50
C ILE A 187 9.33 5.66 4.53
N PRO A 188 9.75 6.82 3.95
CA PRO A 188 8.90 7.67 3.11
C PRO A 188 8.30 6.94 1.90
N GLN A 189 8.96 5.90 1.41
CA GLN A 189 8.46 5.10 0.28
C GLN A 189 7.09 4.48 0.53
N LEU A 190 6.70 4.25 1.78
CA LEU A 190 5.36 3.76 2.14
C LEU A 190 4.27 4.73 1.66
N PHE A 191 4.57 6.02 1.66
CA PHE A 191 3.61 7.09 1.37
C PHE A 191 3.62 7.56 -0.09
N HIS A 192 4.45 6.97 -0.96
CA HIS A 192 4.45 7.32 -2.39
C HIS A 192 3.07 7.14 -3.05
N PHE A 193 2.28 6.18 -2.57
CA PHE A 193 0.97 5.84 -3.12
C PHE A 193 -0.17 6.12 -2.14
N ASN A 194 0.13 6.67 -0.96
CA ASN A 194 -0.86 6.83 0.08
C ASN A 194 -2.00 7.75 -0.34
N ALA A 195 -3.23 7.28 -0.19
CA ALA A 195 -4.45 8.05 -0.44
C ALA A 195 -5.17 8.43 0.85
N PHE A 196 -4.98 7.64 1.92
CA PHE A 196 -5.77 7.78 3.13
C PHE A 196 -4.97 7.38 4.37
N LEU A 197 -5.01 8.24 5.38
CA LEU A 197 -4.40 8.04 6.69
C LEU A 197 -5.49 7.91 7.74
N MET A 198 -5.33 6.97 8.65
CA MET A 198 -6.18 6.84 9.83
C MET A 198 -5.32 6.64 11.08
N LEU A 199 -5.53 7.48 12.07
CA LEU A 199 -4.91 7.38 13.38
C LEU A 199 -6.01 7.14 14.40
N SER A 200 -5.91 6.09 15.23
CA SER A 200 -6.96 5.76 16.18
C SER A 200 -6.41 5.17 17.48
N ASN A 201 -7.14 5.36 18.57
CA ASN A 201 -6.91 4.65 19.84
C ASN A 201 -8.09 3.72 20.23
N GLY A 202 -8.99 3.47 19.27
CA GLY A 202 -10.19 2.66 19.49
C GLY A 202 -11.38 3.41 20.12
N LEU A 203 -11.18 4.63 20.63
CA LEU A 203 -12.25 5.54 21.12
C LEU A 203 -12.42 6.72 20.17
N GLU A 204 -11.32 7.21 19.65
CA GLU A 204 -11.26 8.33 18.70
C GLU A 204 -10.52 7.90 17.46
N ALA A 205 -10.87 8.52 16.33
CA ALA A 205 -10.15 8.37 15.07
C ALA A 205 -9.98 9.72 14.39
N LYS A 206 -8.77 9.96 13.85
CA LYS A 206 -8.47 11.07 12.97
C LYS A 206 -8.15 10.52 11.59
N VAL A 207 -8.70 11.14 10.58
CA VAL A 207 -8.54 10.76 9.17
C VAL A 207 -7.96 11.91 8.40
N GLY A 208 -7.12 11.60 7.43
CA GLY A 208 -6.49 12.60 6.61
C GLY A 208 -5.82 12.00 5.37
N THR A 209 -5.09 12.84 4.67
CA THR A 209 -4.26 12.50 3.52
C THR A 209 -2.84 12.98 3.77
N LEU A 210 -1.90 12.57 2.91
CA LEU A 210 -0.57 13.16 2.86
C LEU A 210 -0.71 14.65 2.48
N GLY A 211 -0.27 15.55 3.36
CA GLY A 211 -0.38 17.02 3.20
C GLY A 211 0.67 17.76 4.00
#